data_084f527e5445cc37acf68028989d13d6
#
_entry.id   084f527e5445cc37acf68028989d13d6
#
_cell.length_a   1.000
_cell.length_b   1.000
_cell.length_c   1.000
_cell.angle_alpha   90.00
_cell.angle_beta   90.00
_cell.angle_gamma   90.00
#
_symmetry.space_group_name_H-M   'P 1'
#
loop_
_entity.id
_entity.type
_entity.pdbx_description
1 polymer ?
#
loop_
_entity_poly.entity_id
_entity_poly.type
_entity_poly.pdbx_seq_one_letter_code
_entity_poly.pdbx_strand_id
1 'polypeptide(L)'
;MKTYEYILSATILLVSICGCARKNAVATAADECEPLFLAVRPLPEGGYSLISLSPFDGSRDTLIISRPLSRLIVMSTSHIGFLRAIGGEDAIVGVSGAEYVYDSTVRARIGEGRILDIGYDASPDYEKIMALKPELVLTYSVSPVKSQFLTKLESLGISTFTVNEHLESHPLARASYVRLFGALTGNMSAADSVLAVVSKNYQALRDSVRALMTVPGDGPQSADAEQRICARKILVNIPYKDQWFIPGQENYLSHLVRDAGGEILGSEPGTSISGQISVERAYSLSKEASLWLNVGWCRTLDQLLSVNPLFGDFLMNIQKNAAANGFGSASGSDSAGSSASVGSSASVDGFVSAGGSASVGGSASREGSASVEGSASAGSSDSVGSSASVDGFVSAGDSASVGGSASGDESTHADGQASPQVIWNDNSRQNAKGGNDFWESGVVRPDLILRDLIRILSGSTPATQLTYYQPVE
;
A
#
# COMPACT_ATOMS: atom_id res chain seq x y z
N MET A 1 59.35 -40.06 3.30
CA MET A 1 59.07 -38.60 3.31
C MET A 1 58.28 -38.08 2.09
N LYS A 2 58.11 -38.83 1.02
CA LYS A 2 57.35 -38.33 -0.20
C LYS A 2 55.85 -38.67 -0.21
N THR A 3 55.38 -39.52 0.70
CA THR A 3 53.95 -39.93 0.74
C THR A 3 53.08 -39.02 1.63
N TYR A 4 53.66 -38.21 2.50
CA TYR A 4 52.94 -37.26 3.36
C TYR A 4 52.57 -35.97 2.65
N GLU A 5 53.34 -35.55 1.65
CA GLU A 5 53.04 -34.32 0.91
C GLU A 5 51.83 -34.45 -0.03
N TYR A 6 51.58 -35.64 -0.57
CA TYR A 6 50.41 -35.88 -1.44
C TYR A 6 49.09 -35.97 -0.65
N ILE A 7 49.12 -36.39 0.59
CA ILE A 7 47.93 -36.46 1.46
C ILE A 7 47.54 -35.05 1.91
N LEU A 8 48.53 -34.20 2.20
CA LEU A 8 48.27 -32.82 2.62
C LEU A 8 47.74 -31.95 1.45
N SER A 9 48.25 -32.18 0.22
CA SER A 9 47.78 -31.50 -0.98
C SER A 9 46.37 -31.94 -1.39
N ALA A 10 46.02 -33.24 -1.21
CA ALA A 10 44.66 -33.74 -1.52
C ALA A 10 43.63 -33.25 -0.50
N THR A 11 44.00 -33.05 0.77
CA THR A 11 43.10 -32.56 1.80
C THR A 11 42.84 -31.06 1.64
N ILE A 12 43.80 -30.27 1.19
CA ILE A 12 43.63 -28.84 0.90
C ILE A 12 42.78 -28.64 -0.38
N LEU A 13 42.89 -29.55 -1.37
CA LEU A 13 42.07 -29.45 -2.57
C LEU A 13 40.62 -29.85 -2.35
N LEU A 14 40.30 -30.74 -1.37
CA LEU A 14 38.92 -31.11 -1.04
C LEU A 14 38.19 -30.05 -0.20
N VAL A 15 38.91 -29.20 0.55
CA VAL A 15 38.31 -28.10 1.31
C VAL A 15 38.00 -26.88 0.42
N SER A 16 38.70 -26.75 -0.71
CA SER A 16 38.47 -25.61 -1.65
C SER A 16 37.29 -25.79 -2.59
N ILE A 17 36.65 -26.96 -2.66
CA ILE A 17 35.51 -27.24 -3.52
C ILE A 17 34.17 -27.10 -2.77
N CYS A 18 34.18 -26.93 -1.44
CA CYS A 18 32.98 -26.73 -0.62
C CYS A 18 32.60 -25.26 -0.42
N GLY A 19 33.26 -24.34 -1.09
CA GLY A 19 32.96 -22.90 -1.05
C GLY A 19 32.33 -22.43 -2.36
N CYS A 20 31.05 -22.02 -2.28
CA CYS A 20 30.27 -21.32 -3.30
C CYS A 20 29.38 -22.17 -4.22
N ALA A 21 28.57 -23.04 -3.62
CA ALA A 21 27.21 -23.20 -4.12
C ALA A 21 26.29 -22.36 -3.19
N ARG A 22 26.23 -21.05 -3.42
CA ARG A 22 25.01 -20.30 -3.04
C ARG A 22 23.90 -20.93 -3.87
N LYS A 23 23.27 -21.97 -3.35
CA LYS A 23 21.94 -22.35 -3.77
C LYS A 23 21.09 -21.09 -3.63
N ASN A 24 20.50 -20.65 -4.71
CA ASN A 24 19.31 -19.80 -4.64
C ASN A 24 18.26 -20.65 -3.92
N ALA A 25 18.33 -20.68 -2.59
CA ALA A 25 17.27 -21.21 -1.76
C ALA A 25 16.10 -20.26 -2.05
N VAL A 26 15.04 -20.80 -2.61
CA VAL A 26 13.75 -20.09 -2.66
C VAL A 26 13.47 -19.71 -1.23
N ALA A 27 13.44 -18.40 -0.95
CA ALA A 27 13.15 -17.88 0.39
C ALA A 27 11.86 -18.53 0.88
N THR A 28 11.87 -19.02 2.10
CA THR A 28 10.64 -19.56 2.68
C THR A 28 9.73 -18.40 3.07
N ALA A 29 8.42 -18.64 3.21
CA ALA A 29 7.49 -17.61 3.64
C ALA A 29 7.85 -16.97 4.99
N ALA A 30 8.61 -17.67 5.83
CA ALA A 30 9.17 -17.15 7.07
C ALA A 30 10.30 -16.14 6.80
N ASP A 31 11.17 -16.41 5.82
CA ASP A 31 12.30 -15.54 5.49
C ASP A 31 11.85 -14.20 4.89
N GLU A 32 10.68 -14.18 4.20
CA GLU A 32 10.12 -12.95 3.62
C GLU A 32 9.64 -11.92 4.66
N CYS A 33 9.32 -12.37 5.87
CA CYS A 33 8.91 -11.50 6.97
C CYS A 33 10.07 -11.00 7.82
N GLU A 34 11.27 -11.55 7.66
CA GLU A 34 12.43 -11.14 8.44
C GLU A 34 13.03 -9.84 7.88
N PRO A 35 13.10 -8.78 8.68
CA PRO A 35 13.67 -7.52 8.26
C PRO A 35 15.19 -7.60 8.15
N LEU A 36 15.75 -6.91 7.16
CA LEU A 36 17.20 -6.84 6.95
C LEU A 36 17.90 -5.92 7.95
N PHE A 37 17.20 -4.87 8.39
CA PHE A 37 17.80 -3.78 9.16
C PHE A 37 17.30 -3.70 10.60
N LEU A 38 16.56 -4.71 11.08
CA LEU A 38 16.04 -4.77 12.43
C LEU A 38 16.14 -6.19 13.00
N ALA A 39 16.55 -6.32 14.27
CA ALA A 39 16.32 -7.53 15.04
C ALA A 39 15.65 -7.19 16.38
N VAL A 40 14.59 -7.91 16.72
CA VAL A 40 13.87 -7.82 18.00
C VAL A 40 14.06 -9.16 18.72
N ARG A 41 14.79 -9.16 19.83
CA ARG A 41 15.15 -10.37 20.56
C ARG A 41 14.65 -10.32 22.00
N PRO A 42 13.87 -11.31 22.46
CA PRO A 42 13.48 -11.39 23.86
C PRO A 42 14.72 -11.63 24.74
N LEU A 43 14.71 -11.05 25.93
CA LEU A 43 15.77 -11.25 26.93
C LEU A 43 15.34 -12.30 27.97
N PRO A 44 16.26 -13.12 28.49
CA PRO A 44 15.95 -14.14 29.50
C PRO A 44 15.31 -13.57 30.77
N GLU A 45 15.69 -12.35 31.13
CA GLU A 45 15.21 -11.64 32.33
C GLU A 45 13.91 -10.87 32.09
N GLY A 46 13.34 -10.99 30.90
CA GLY A 46 12.19 -10.21 30.44
C GLY A 46 12.61 -8.94 29.71
N GLY A 47 11.70 -8.43 28.86
CA GLY A 47 11.99 -7.30 27.97
C GLY A 47 12.65 -7.74 26.65
N TYR A 48 13.27 -6.79 25.94
CA TYR A 48 13.75 -6.98 24.58
C TYR A 48 15.09 -6.27 24.32
N SER A 49 15.92 -6.89 23.49
CA SER A 49 17.04 -6.24 22.82
C SER A 49 16.61 -5.89 21.40
N LEU A 50 16.67 -4.61 21.06
CA LEU A 50 16.36 -4.06 19.75
C LEU A 50 17.68 -3.70 19.09
N ILE A 51 17.91 -4.19 17.89
CA ILE A 51 19.13 -3.94 17.12
C ILE A 51 18.73 -3.35 15.79
N SER A 52 19.10 -2.10 15.54
CA SER A 52 19.01 -1.45 14.22
C SER A 52 20.33 -1.59 13.49
N LEU A 53 20.27 -1.98 12.23
CA LEU A 53 21.42 -2.07 11.33
C LEU A 53 21.34 -0.93 10.32
N SER A 54 22.41 -0.15 10.20
CA SER A 54 22.51 0.88 9.16
C SER A 54 22.75 0.20 7.80
N PRO A 55 21.90 0.47 6.79
CA PRO A 55 22.09 -0.05 5.44
C PRO A 55 23.26 0.60 4.70
N PHE A 56 23.80 1.70 5.22
CA PHE A 56 24.82 2.51 4.55
C PHE A 56 26.25 2.08 4.88
N ASP A 57 26.51 1.79 6.16
CA ASP A 57 27.85 1.48 6.66
C ASP A 57 27.92 0.19 7.51
N GLY A 58 26.79 -0.47 7.69
CA GLY A 58 26.67 -1.70 8.50
C GLY A 58 26.83 -1.47 10.01
N SER A 59 26.87 -0.22 10.47
CA SER A 59 26.90 0.09 11.90
C SER A 59 25.63 -0.41 12.61
N ARG A 60 25.78 -0.72 13.91
CA ARG A 60 24.68 -1.25 14.73
C ARG A 60 24.40 -0.31 15.87
N ASP A 61 23.11 -0.04 16.05
CA ASP A 61 22.56 0.60 17.23
C ASP A 61 21.79 -0.44 18.05
N THR A 62 22.00 -0.48 19.37
CA THR A 62 21.38 -1.47 20.23
C THR A 62 20.71 -0.78 21.40
N LEU A 63 19.41 -1.06 21.56
CA LEU A 63 18.60 -0.53 22.65
C LEU A 63 18.02 -1.69 23.47
N ILE A 64 18.18 -1.63 24.78
CA ILE A 64 17.60 -2.59 25.73
C ILE A 64 16.33 -2.00 26.32
N ILE A 65 15.23 -2.72 26.17
CA ILE A 65 13.92 -2.38 26.72
C ILE A 65 13.57 -3.36 27.84
N SER A 66 13.66 -2.93 29.08
CA SER A 66 13.31 -3.73 30.26
C SER A 66 11.87 -3.51 30.74
N ARG A 67 11.22 -2.43 30.29
CA ARG A 67 9.82 -2.09 30.61
C ARG A 67 9.19 -1.34 29.45
N PRO A 68 7.87 -1.36 29.33
CA PRO A 68 7.18 -0.52 28.34
C PRO A 68 7.49 0.97 28.50
N LEU A 69 7.66 1.65 27.36
CA LEU A 69 7.85 3.09 27.28
C LEU A 69 6.49 3.78 27.09
N SER A 70 6.34 4.96 27.70
CA SER A 70 5.11 5.74 27.70
C SER A 70 5.26 7.15 27.12
N ARG A 71 6.49 7.54 26.76
CA ARG A 71 6.80 8.89 26.26
C ARG A 71 7.73 8.82 25.04
N LEU A 72 7.11 8.60 23.89
CA LEU A 72 7.80 8.50 22.60
C LEU A 72 7.62 9.78 21.79
N ILE A 73 8.68 10.24 21.16
CA ILE A 73 8.62 11.19 20.06
C ILE A 73 8.85 10.40 18.78
N VAL A 74 7.99 10.60 17.78
CA VAL A 74 8.07 9.91 16.49
C VAL A 74 8.32 10.90 15.36
N MET A 75 9.38 10.64 14.56
CA MET A 75 9.82 11.53 13.50
C MET A 75 9.24 11.15 12.11
N SER A 76 8.45 10.08 12.03
CA SER A 76 7.81 9.63 10.79
C SER A 76 6.34 9.26 11.04
N THR A 77 5.47 9.53 10.07
CA THR A 77 4.06 9.11 10.14
C THR A 77 3.91 7.58 10.06
N SER A 78 4.87 6.86 9.43
CA SER A 78 4.91 5.40 9.47
C SER A 78 4.99 4.85 10.90
N HIS A 79 5.75 5.52 11.79
CA HIS A 79 5.81 5.13 13.20
C HIS A 79 4.46 5.25 13.90
N ILE A 80 3.66 6.26 13.51
CA ILE A 80 2.27 6.41 13.97
C ILE A 80 1.44 5.21 13.52
N GLY A 81 1.54 4.85 12.23
CA GLY A 81 0.84 3.69 11.67
C GLY A 81 1.12 2.40 12.44
N PHE A 82 2.39 2.11 12.77
CA PHE A 82 2.76 0.95 13.58
C PHE A 82 2.16 1.01 14.98
N LEU A 83 2.27 2.14 15.69
CA LEU A 83 1.72 2.30 17.04
C LEU A 83 0.20 2.17 17.05
N ARG A 84 -0.49 2.77 16.07
CA ARG A 84 -1.94 2.66 15.92
C ARG A 84 -2.41 1.23 15.67
N ALA A 85 -1.68 0.48 14.87
CA ALA A 85 -2.02 -0.91 14.54
C ALA A 85 -2.07 -1.84 15.78
N ILE A 86 -1.36 -1.48 16.85
CA ILE A 86 -1.25 -2.28 18.08
C ILE A 86 -1.86 -1.61 19.31
N GLY A 87 -2.54 -0.46 19.17
CA GLY A 87 -3.10 0.30 20.29
C GLY A 87 -2.03 0.92 21.20
N GLY A 88 -0.87 1.27 20.64
CA GLY A 88 0.28 1.84 21.35
C GLY A 88 0.38 3.37 21.24
N GLU A 89 -0.59 4.04 20.63
CA GLU A 89 -0.55 5.49 20.39
C GLU A 89 -0.61 6.37 21.65
N ASP A 90 -0.99 5.80 22.78
CA ASP A 90 -0.97 6.50 24.06
C ASP A 90 0.45 6.88 24.51
N ALA A 91 1.44 6.16 23.99
CA ALA A 91 2.84 6.45 24.26
C ALA A 91 3.37 7.68 23.49
N ILE A 92 2.68 8.16 22.45
CA ILE A 92 3.12 9.30 21.65
C ILE A 92 2.92 10.59 22.41
N VAL A 93 3.99 11.35 22.63
CA VAL A 93 3.95 12.68 23.26
C VAL A 93 4.38 13.80 22.31
N GLY A 94 5.07 13.46 21.21
CA GLY A 94 5.50 14.42 20.20
C GLY A 94 5.59 13.78 18.83
N VAL A 95 5.32 14.57 17.78
CA VAL A 95 5.40 14.19 16.38
C VAL A 95 6.16 15.24 15.59
N SER A 96 6.81 14.83 14.52
CA SER A 96 7.39 15.73 13.52
C SER A 96 6.38 15.99 12.42
N GLY A 97 6.12 17.27 12.10
CA GLY A 97 5.23 17.66 11.01
C GLY A 97 3.78 17.23 11.22
N ALA A 98 3.15 17.73 12.30
CA ALA A 98 1.79 17.36 12.71
C ALA A 98 0.74 17.49 11.60
N GLU A 99 0.92 18.42 10.65
CA GLU A 99 0.03 18.60 9.51
C GLU A 99 -0.01 17.41 8.54
N TYR A 100 1.05 16.59 8.51
CA TYR A 100 1.11 15.38 7.66
C TYR A 100 0.54 14.14 8.34
N VAL A 101 0.14 14.21 9.60
CA VAL A 101 -0.52 13.09 10.27
C VAL A 101 -1.90 12.87 9.66
N TYR A 102 -2.17 11.65 9.19
CA TYR A 102 -3.47 11.28 8.63
C TYR A 102 -4.42 10.73 9.69
N ASP A 103 -3.95 9.91 10.63
CA ASP A 103 -4.78 9.26 11.64
C ASP A 103 -5.61 10.27 12.47
N SER A 104 -6.92 10.07 12.46
CA SER A 104 -7.88 10.98 13.10
C SER A 104 -7.74 11.02 14.63
N THR A 105 -7.38 9.90 15.27
CA THR A 105 -7.20 9.82 16.73
C THR A 105 -5.96 10.58 17.16
N VAL A 106 -4.84 10.41 16.44
CA VAL A 106 -3.60 11.14 16.73
C VAL A 106 -3.79 12.63 16.44
N ARG A 107 -4.47 12.99 15.35
CA ARG A 107 -4.83 14.40 15.05
C ARG A 107 -5.70 15.04 16.14
N ALA A 108 -6.68 14.31 16.67
CA ALA A 108 -7.51 14.81 17.77
C ALA A 108 -6.64 15.10 19.00
N ARG A 109 -5.70 14.21 19.35
CA ARG A 109 -4.77 14.41 20.47
C ARG A 109 -3.79 15.57 20.26
N ILE A 110 -3.39 15.81 19.02
CA ILE A 110 -2.61 17.00 18.66
C ILE A 110 -3.45 18.26 18.89
N GLY A 111 -4.69 18.29 18.40
CA GLY A 111 -5.62 19.40 18.60
C GLY A 111 -5.93 19.69 20.07
N GLU A 112 -5.92 18.67 20.94
CA GLU A 112 -6.09 18.78 22.38
C GLU A 112 -4.80 19.16 23.12
N GLY A 113 -3.67 19.29 22.44
CA GLY A 113 -2.37 19.59 23.04
C GLY A 113 -1.75 18.44 23.84
N ARG A 114 -2.27 17.21 23.71
CA ARG A 114 -1.70 16.01 24.36
C ARG A 114 -0.49 15.48 23.61
N ILE A 115 -0.42 15.71 22.29
CA ILE A 115 0.74 15.44 21.44
C ILE A 115 1.19 16.77 20.85
N LEU A 116 2.47 17.09 20.95
CA LEU A 116 3.01 18.34 20.45
C LEU A 116 3.74 18.15 19.12
N ASP A 117 3.60 19.13 18.23
CA ASP A 117 4.46 19.24 17.06
C ASP A 117 5.82 19.78 17.49
N ILE A 118 6.87 18.99 17.20
CA ILE A 118 8.25 19.34 17.54
C ILE A 118 9.04 19.93 16.35
N GLY A 119 8.35 20.27 15.25
CA GLY A 119 8.97 20.72 14.02
C GLY A 119 9.59 19.56 13.20
N TYR A 120 10.41 19.93 12.23
CA TYR A 120 11.11 18.97 11.34
C TYR A 120 12.55 18.75 11.80
N ASP A 121 13.18 17.69 11.32
CA ASP A 121 14.60 17.39 11.58
C ASP A 121 15.55 18.50 11.11
N ALA A 122 15.18 19.25 10.06
CA ALA A 122 15.94 20.43 9.59
C ALA A 122 15.72 21.67 10.47
N SER A 123 14.61 21.74 11.22
CA SER A 123 14.26 22.90 12.07
C SER A 123 13.48 22.44 13.33
N PRO A 124 14.09 21.63 14.20
CA PRO A 124 13.42 21.04 15.35
C PRO A 124 13.31 22.05 16.49
N ASP A 125 12.23 21.94 17.27
CA ASP A 125 12.03 22.70 18.51
C ASP A 125 12.63 21.92 19.70
N TYR A 126 13.91 22.13 19.96
CA TYR A 126 14.63 21.45 21.05
C TYR A 126 14.07 21.78 22.43
N GLU A 127 13.49 22.97 22.63
CA GLU A 127 12.89 23.35 23.91
C GLU A 127 11.64 22.52 24.19
N LYS A 128 10.77 22.34 23.18
CA LYS A 128 9.63 21.42 23.29
C LYS A 128 10.08 19.99 23.51
N ILE A 129 11.08 19.50 22.76
CA ILE A 129 11.60 18.14 22.92
C ILE A 129 12.05 17.93 24.38
N MET A 130 12.84 18.84 24.94
CA MET A 130 13.30 18.76 26.33
C MET A 130 12.15 18.85 27.33
N ALA A 131 11.17 19.75 27.09
CA ALA A 131 9.99 19.92 27.96
C ALA A 131 9.12 18.66 27.99
N LEU A 132 9.03 17.94 26.87
CA LEU A 132 8.30 16.67 26.75
C LEU A 132 8.96 15.53 27.53
N LYS A 133 10.25 15.64 27.90
CA LYS A 133 11.00 14.60 28.60
C LYS A 133 10.77 13.20 27.98
N PRO A 134 11.08 13.01 26.69
CA PRO A 134 10.85 11.73 26.04
C PRO A 134 11.75 10.66 26.65
N GLU A 135 11.24 9.44 26.74
CA GLU A 135 12.05 8.25 27.07
C GLU A 135 12.84 7.80 25.85
N LEU A 136 12.31 8.05 24.64
CA LEU A 136 12.95 7.69 23.37
C LEU A 136 12.43 8.60 22.24
N VAL A 137 13.34 9.00 21.35
CA VAL A 137 13.01 9.64 20.07
C VAL A 137 13.28 8.62 18.95
N LEU A 138 12.22 8.25 18.22
CA LEU A 138 12.30 7.34 17.07
C LEU A 138 12.59 8.16 15.82
N THR A 139 13.74 7.93 15.22
CA THR A 139 14.26 8.65 14.06
C THR A 139 14.30 7.74 12.83
N TYR A 140 14.70 8.26 11.70
CA TYR A 140 14.96 7.51 10.46
C TYR A 140 16.27 8.00 9.82
N SER A 141 16.82 7.23 8.91
CA SER A 141 18.08 7.57 8.22
C SER A 141 17.87 7.59 6.70
N VAL A 142 18.33 8.66 6.03
CA VAL A 142 18.26 8.82 4.57
C VAL A 142 19.63 8.92 3.92
N SER A 143 20.70 8.90 4.72
CA SER A 143 22.07 9.01 4.25
C SER A 143 23.05 8.36 5.23
N PRO A 144 24.27 8.04 4.79
CA PRO A 144 25.32 7.53 5.70
C PRO A 144 25.83 8.56 6.72
N VAL A 145 25.53 9.83 6.49
CA VAL A 145 26.01 10.91 7.36
C VAL A 145 25.02 11.12 8.49
N LYS A 146 25.50 11.01 9.72
CA LYS A 146 24.70 11.30 10.92
C LYS A 146 24.20 12.74 10.87
N SER A 147 22.89 12.94 11.03
CA SER A 147 22.26 14.26 10.97
C SER A 147 22.70 15.14 12.14
N GLN A 148 22.69 16.45 11.95
CA GLN A 148 22.93 17.42 13.03
C GLN A 148 21.86 17.28 14.13
N PHE A 149 20.63 16.93 13.76
CA PHE A 149 19.54 16.65 14.69
C PHE A 149 19.92 15.55 15.67
N LEU A 150 20.35 14.38 15.20
CA LEU A 150 20.79 13.26 16.03
C LEU A 150 21.96 13.65 16.95
N THR A 151 22.96 14.33 16.40
CA THR A 151 24.12 14.79 17.17
C THR A 151 23.71 15.73 18.31
N LYS A 152 22.74 16.61 18.05
CA LYS A 152 22.22 17.52 19.06
C LYS A 152 21.43 16.82 20.15
N LEU A 153 20.55 15.87 19.79
CA LEU A 153 19.79 15.07 20.77
C LEU A 153 20.72 14.31 21.73
N GLU A 154 21.77 13.69 21.20
CA GLU A 154 22.79 13.02 22.03
C GLU A 154 23.51 13.99 22.99
N SER A 155 23.87 15.18 22.49
CA SER A 155 24.50 16.21 23.34
C SER A 155 23.60 16.69 24.47
N LEU A 156 22.28 16.55 24.30
CA LEU A 156 21.26 16.85 25.31
C LEU A 156 20.93 15.64 26.21
N GLY A 157 21.59 14.49 26.00
CA GLY A 157 21.33 13.27 26.76
C GLY A 157 19.98 12.62 26.45
N ILE A 158 19.39 12.90 25.28
CA ILE A 158 18.11 12.33 24.85
C ILE A 158 18.39 11.06 24.06
N SER A 159 17.79 9.95 24.52
CA SER A 159 17.91 8.66 23.85
C SER A 159 17.22 8.67 22.51
N THR A 160 17.90 8.11 21.49
CA THR A 160 17.38 7.97 20.12
C THR A 160 17.48 6.52 19.66
N PHE A 161 16.61 6.13 18.71
CA PHE A 161 16.73 4.84 18.02
C PHE A 161 16.31 5.05 16.56
N THR A 162 17.15 4.58 15.64
CA THR A 162 16.91 4.75 14.20
C THR A 162 16.12 3.58 13.66
N VAL A 163 15.00 3.88 13.02
CA VAL A 163 14.06 2.94 12.40
C VAL A 163 14.22 3.02 10.89
N ASN A 164 14.67 1.95 10.26
CA ASN A 164 15.03 1.90 8.83
C ASN A 164 14.01 1.11 7.98
N GLU A 165 12.75 1.06 8.40
CA GLU A 165 11.71 0.28 7.73
C GLU A 165 11.47 0.71 6.27
N HIS A 166 11.68 1.98 5.95
CA HIS A 166 11.49 2.52 4.60
C HIS A 166 12.57 2.05 3.60
N LEU A 167 13.66 1.47 4.10
CA LEU A 167 14.76 0.91 3.29
C LEU A 167 14.62 -0.61 3.10
N GLU A 168 13.64 -1.24 3.75
CA GLU A 168 13.33 -2.65 3.51
C GLU A 168 12.78 -2.86 2.11
N SER A 169 13.31 -3.87 1.43
CA SER A 169 12.91 -4.17 0.05
C SER A 169 11.57 -4.89 0.01
N HIS A 170 11.33 -5.83 0.93
CA HIS A 170 10.14 -6.67 0.90
C HIS A 170 8.99 -6.08 1.75
N PRO A 171 7.74 -6.03 1.23
CA PRO A 171 6.60 -5.46 1.95
C PRO A 171 6.33 -6.09 3.31
N LEU A 172 6.45 -7.41 3.46
CA LEU A 172 6.26 -8.10 4.73
C LEU A 172 7.40 -7.84 5.72
N ALA A 173 8.64 -7.72 5.25
CA ALA A 173 9.77 -7.33 6.09
C ALA A 173 9.56 -5.93 6.66
N ARG A 174 9.07 -4.97 5.84
CA ARG A 174 8.69 -3.65 6.30
C ARG A 174 7.57 -3.69 7.34
N ALA A 175 6.50 -4.45 7.10
CA ALA A 175 5.39 -4.60 8.04
C ALA A 175 5.81 -5.23 9.37
N SER A 176 6.85 -6.10 9.38
CA SER A 176 7.34 -6.79 10.58
C SER A 176 7.94 -5.85 11.63
N TYR A 177 8.23 -4.59 11.26
CA TYR A 177 8.63 -3.54 12.22
C TYR A 177 7.56 -3.26 13.27
N VAL A 178 6.31 -3.68 13.08
CA VAL A 178 5.26 -3.64 14.10
C VAL A 178 5.73 -4.30 15.42
N ARG A 179 6.61 -5.30 15.36
CA ARG A 179 7.19 -5.97 16.53
C ARG A 179 8.16 -5.08 17.30
N LEU A 180 8.88 -4.16 16.63
CA LEU A 180 9.67 -3.13 17.31
C LEU A 180 8.76 -2.30 18.22
N PHE A 181 7.64 -1.80 17.67
CA PHE A 181 6.71 -0.97 18.42
C PHE A 181 5.99 -1.76 19.52
N GLY A 182 5.72 -3.06 19.27
CA GLY A 182 5.23 -4.00 20.29
C GLY A 182 6.18 -4.17 21.47
N ALA A 183 7.49 -4.27 21.21
CA ALA A 183 8.52 -4.34 22.25
C ALA A 183 8.65 -3.03 23.02
N LEU A 184 8.58 -1.87 22.34
CA LEU A 184 8.66 -0.55 22.95
C LEU A 184 7.50 -0.27 23.90
N THR A 185 6.27 -0.68 23.55
CA THR A 185 5.05 -0.34 24.29
C THR A 185 4.46 -1.48 25.14
N GLY A 186 5.10 -2.67 25.10
CA GLY A 186 4.60 -3.85 25.80
C GLY A 186 3.44 -4.57 25.08
N ASN A 187 3.14 -4.20 23.85
CA ASN A 187 2.02 -4.74 23.06
C ASN A 187 2.48 -5.83 22.07
N MET A 188 3.49 -6.66 22.43
CA MET A 188 4.07 -7.66 21.53
C MET A 188 3.03 -8.65 21.01
N SER A 189 2.10 -9.11 21.85
CA SER A 189 1.04 -10.04 21.42
C SER A 189 0.14 -9.45 20.35
N ALA A 190 -0.19 -8.17 20.45
CA ALA A 190 -0.94 -7.45 19.41
C ALA A 190 -0.11 -7.34 18.12
N ALA A 191 1.18 -7.03 18.25
CA ALA A 191 2.09 -6.92 17.11
C ALA A 191 2.23 -8.25 16.35
N ASP A 192 2.43 -9.36 17.08
CA ASP A 192 2.49 -10.68 16.48
C ASP A 192 1.16 -11.08 15.80
N SER A 193 0.03 -10.73 16.41
CA SER A 193 -1.31 -10.99 15.84
C SER A 193 -1.52 -10.19 14.54
N VAL A 194 -1.18 -8.91 14.53
CA VAL A 194 -1.27 -8.05 13.34
C VAL A 194 -0.40 -8.61 12.23
N LEU A 195 0.88 -8.89 12.52
CA LEU A 195 1.80 -9.41 11.52
C LEU A 195 1.34 -10.76 10.94
N ALA A 196 0.83 -11.67 11.78
CA ALA A 196 0.32 -12.95 11.33
C ALA A 196 -0.86 -12.82 10.37
N VAL A 197 -1.82 -11.92 10.67
CA VAL A 197 -2.97 -11.65 9.79
C VAL A 197 -2.53 -11.04 8.48
N VAL A 198 -1.68 -10.02 8.53
CA VAL A 198 -1.17 -9.32 7.35
C VAL A 198 -0.39 -10.26 6.44
N SER A 199 0.53 -11.05 7.01
CA SER A 199 1.34 -12.02 6.25
C SER A 199 0.47 -13.08 5.59
N LYS A 200 -0.51 -13.64 6.31
CA LYS A 200 -1.44 -14.62 5.78
C LYS A 200 -2.24 -14.06 4.60
N ASN A 201 -2.79 -12.86 4.75
CA ASN A 201 -3.59 -12.22 3.70
C ASN A 201 -2.73 -11.90 2.48
N TYR A 202 -1.55 -11.34 2.69
CA TYR A 202 -0.60 -10.99 1.62
C TYR A 202 -0.21 -12.23 0.80
N GLN A 203 0.19 -13.31 1.49
CA GLN A 203 0.58 -14.57 0.84
C GLN A 203 -0.57 -15.20 0.08
N ALA A 204 -1.78 -15.22 0.64
CA ALA A 204 -2.96 -15.74 -0.03
C ALA A 204 -3.29 -14.98 -1.33
N LEU A 205 -3.20 -13.64 -1.30
CA LEU A 205 -3.40 -12.80 -2.48
C LEU A 205 -2.33 -13.07 -3.54
N ARG A 206 -1.06 -13.07 -3.16
CA ARG A 206 0.07 -13.37 -4.06
C ARG A 206 -0.06 -14.75 -4.71
N ASP A 207 -0.38 -15.77 -3.91
CA ASP A 207 -0.49 -17.14 -4.39
C ASP A 207 -1.68 -17.31 -5.35
N SER A 208 -2.78 -16.58 -5.13
CA SER A 208 -3.92 -16.51 -6.05
C SER A 208 -3.50 -15.93 -7.41
N VAL A 209 -2.72 -14.84 -7.41
CA VAL A 209 -2.18 -14.25 -8.65
C VAL A 209 -1.24 -15.22 -9.36
N ARG A 210 -0.32 -15.85 -8.64
CA ARG A 210 0.61 -16.84 -9.20
C ARG A 210 -0.12 -18.03 -9.84
N ALA A 211 -1.19 -18.52 -9.20
CA ALA A 211 -2.00 -19.60 -9.75
C ALA A 211 -2.63 -19.20 -11.10
N LEU A 212 -3.16 -17.98 -11.21
CA LEU A 212 -3.74 -17.47 -12.46
C LEU A 212 -2.70 -17.28 -13.58
N MET A 213 -1.45 -16.95 -13.24
CA MET A 213 -0.37 -16.77 -14.20
C MET A 213 0.23 -18.09 -14.70
N THR A 214 0.12 -19.19 -13.93
CA THR A 214 0.77 -20.48 -14.23
C THR A 214 -0.12 -21.51 -14.92
N VAL A 215 -1.40 -21.21 -15.17
CA VAL A 215 -2.30 -22.15 -15.87
C VAL A 215 -1.79 -22.36 -17.31
N PRO A 216 -1.31 -23.58 -17.69
CA PRO A 216 -0.91 -23.88 -19.06
C PRO A 216 -2.17 -23.82 -19.94
N GLY A 217 -2.20 -22.90 -20.89
CA GLY A 217 -3.31 -22.86 -21.84
C GLY A 217 -3.14 -23.93 -22.89
N ASP A 218 -3.85 -25.04 -22.81
CA ASP A 218 -4.06 -25.93 -23.94
C ASP A 218 -5.08 -25.28 -24.90
N GLY A 219 -4.57 -24.58 -25.92
CA GLY A 219 -5.32 -24.21 -27.10
C GLY A 219 -6.00 -22.83 -27.10
N PRO A 220 -6.24 -22.28 -28.31
CA PRO A 220 -6.77 -20.92 -28.52
C PRO A 220 -8.30 -20.78 -28.36
N GLN A 221 -9.01 -21.70 -27.71
CA GLN A 221 -10.47 -21.75 -27.70
C GLN A 221 -11.14 -21.93 -26.32
N SER A 222 -10.47 -21.70 -25.19
CA SER A 222 -11.19 -21.67 -23.94
C SER A 222 -11.76 -20.26 -23.70
N ALA A 223 -13.07 -20.18 -23.43
CA ALA A 223 -13.78 -18.95 -23.09
C ALA A 223 -13.24 -18.25 -21.82
N ASP A 224 -12.29 -18.89 -21.11
CA ASP A 224 -11.61 -18.38 -19.93
C ASP A 224 -10.36 -17.52 -20.25
N ALA A 225 -10.18 -17.12 -21.53
CA ALA A 225 -9.09 -16.23 -21.94
C ALA A 225 -9.19 -14.82 -21.27
N GLU A 226 -10.35 -14.48 -20.74
CA GLU A 226 -10.60 -13.18 -20.10
C GLU A 226 -9.97 -13.04 -18.70
N GLN A 227 -9.55 -14.13 -18.06
CA GLN A 227 -8.95 -14.11 -16.71
C GLN A 227 -7.42 -14.24 -16.71
N ARG A 228 -6.76 -14.21 -17.84
CA ARG A 228 -5.29 -14.22 -17.88
C ARG A 228 -4.75 -12.86 -17.45
N ILE A 229 -4.24 -12.77 -16.23
CA ILE A 229 -3.36 -11.68 -15.82
C ILE A 229 -2.05 -11.87 -16.60
N CYS A 230 -2.00 -11.37 -17.85
CA CYS A 230 -0.71 -11.17 -18.52
C CYS A 230 0.06 -10.15 -17.69
N ALA A 231 1.37 -10.36 -17.48
CA ALA A 231 2.21 -9.39 -16.76
C ALA A 231 1.98 -7.98 -17.36
N ARG A 232 1.28 -7.14 -16.59
CA ARG A 232 0.92 -5.79 -17.02
C ARG A 232 2.15 -4.91 -16.94
N LYS A 233 2.49 -4.26 -18.02
CA LYS A 233 3.59 -3.29 -18.10
C LYS A 233 3.14 -1.94 -17.55
N ILE A 234 3.85 -1.43 -16.57
CA ILE A 234 3.44 -0.30 -15.75
C ILE A 234 4.49 0.80 -15.80
N LEU A 235 4.07 2.03 -16.11
CA LEU A 235 4.86 3.23 -15.88
C LEU A 235 4.56 3.73 -14.46
N VAL A 236 5.55 4.25 -13.75
CA VAL A 236 5.38 4.76 -12.39
C VAL A 236 5.97 6.14 -12.23
N ASN A 237 5.41 6.91 -11.28
CA ASN A 237 5.83 8.25 -10.90
C ASN A 237 5.64 9.32 -11.98
N ILE A 238 6.06 10.53 -11.65
CA ILE A 238 6.25 11.70 -12.53
C ILE A 238 7.58 12.36 -12.17
N PRO A 239 8.12 13.29 -12.98
CA PRO A 239 9.37 13.97 -12.64
C PRO A 239 9.23 14.77 -11.34
N TYR A 240 10.29 14.74 -10.55
CA TYR A 240 10.50 15.65 -9.43
C TYR A 240 11.74 16.49 -9.72
N LYS A 241 11.59 17.82 -9.82
CA LYS A 241 12.69 18.73 -10.19
C LYS A 241 13.44 18.25 -11.45
N ASP A 242 12.70 17.98 -12.51
CA ASP A 242 13.21 17.51 -13.81
C ASP A 242 13.88 16.13 -13.82
N GLN A 243 13.80 15.39 -12.74
CA GLN A 243 14.33 14.03 -12.61
C GLN A 243 13.20 13.04 -12.45
N TRP A 244 13.17 12.02 -13.30
CA TRP A 244 12.19 10.91 -13.21
C TRP A 244 12.85 9.71 -12.54
N PHE A 245 12.31 9.31 -11.39
CA PHE A 245 12.83 8.18 -10.63
C PHE A 245 12.00 6.92 -10.90
N ILE A 246 12.68 5.82 -11.27
CA ILE A 246 12.09 4.50 -11.43
C ILE A 246 12.67 3.59 -10.32
N PRO A 247 11.84 2.93 -9.52
CA PRO A 247 12.33 2.02 -8.48
C PRO A 247 13.06 0.83 -9.10
N GLY A 248 14.16 0.39 -8.48
CA GLY A 248 14.85 -0.84 -8.88
C GLY A 248 13.99 -2.08 -8.67
N GLN A 249 14.33 -3.20 -9.29
CA GLN A 249 13.50 -4.42 -9.25
C GLN A 249 13.35 -5.01 -7.84
N GLU A 250 14.31 -4.77 -6.95
CA GLU A 250 14.26 -5.22 -5.55
C GLU A 250 13.70 -4.14 -4.61
N ASN A 251 13.03 -3.12 -5.13
CA ASN A 251 12.37 -2.08 -4.36
C ASN A 251 11.02 -2.57 -3.82
N TYR A 252 10.58 -2.00 -2.71
CA TYR A 252 9.29 -2.25 -2.07
C TYR A 252 8.10 -2.18 -3.05
N LEU A 253 8.01 -1.11 -3.85
CA LEU A 253 6.92 -0.94 -4.83
C LEU A 253 7.01 -1.99 -5.95
N SER A 254 8.23 -2.31 -6.39
CA SER A 254 8.45 -3.33 -7.43
C SER A 254 8.06 -4.73 -6.97
N HIS A 255 8.28 -5.05 -5.69
CA HIS A 255 7.76 -6.28 -5.10
C HIS A 255 6.23 -6.32 -5.08
N LEU A 256 5.57 -5.25 -4.63
CA LEU A 256 4.10 -5.16 -4.61
C LEU A 256 3.50 -5.31 -6.02
N VAL A 257 4.05 -4.60 -7.00
CA VAL A 257 3.58 -4.66 -8.39
C VAL A 257 3.79 -6.04 -8.98
N ARG A 258 4.95 -6.67 -8.75
CA ARG A 258 5.26 -8.04 -9.20
C ARG A 258 4.33 -9.07 -8.58
N ASP A 259 4.10 -8.98 -7.28
CA ASP A 259 3.19 -9.89 -6.56
C ASP A 259 1.72 -9.68 -6.96
N ALA A 260 1.37 -8.50 -7.49
CA ALA A 260 0.08 -8.22 -8.11
C ALA A 260 -0.02 -8.68 -9.59
N GLY A 261 1.05 -9.24 -10.16
CA GLY A 261 1.07 -9.71 -11.56
C GLY A 261 1.47 -8.63 -12.57
N GLY A 262 2.15 -7.57 -12.13
CA GLY A 262 2.65 -6.50 -12.99
C GLY A 262 4.17 -6.45 -13.11
N GLU A 263 4.65 -5.56 -13.98
CA GLU A 263 6.07 -5.27 -14.19
C GLU A 263 6.26 -3.75 -14.31
N ILE A 264 7.13 -3.17 -13.50
CA ILE A 264 7.50 -1.77 -13.65
C ILE A 264 8.53 -1.63 -14.76
N LEU A 265 8.21 -0.83 -15.77
CA LEU A 265 9.08 -0.59 -16.90
C LEU A 265 10.29 0.28 -16.50
N GLY A 266 11.46 -0.10 -16.99
CA GLY A 266 12.70 0.64 -16.75
C GLY A 266 13.35 0.36 -15.40
N SER A 267 12.82 -0.56 -14.60
CA SER A 267 13.42 -1.00 -13.33
C SER A 267 14.75 -1.70 -13.56
N GLU A 268 15.79 -1.28 -12.83
CA GLU A 268 17.12 -1.89 -12.89
C GLU A 268 17.14 -3.20 -12.07
N PRO A 269 17.64 -4.30 -12.64
CA PRO A 269 17.69 -5.58 -11.94
C PRO A 269 18.75 -5.60 -10.84
N GLY A 270 18.47 -6.37 -9.77
CA GLY A 270 19.42 -6.64 -8.68
C GLY A 270 19.68 -5.45 -7.74
N THR A 271 18.86 -4.40 -7.79
CA THR A 271 18.95 -3.26 -6.88
C THR A 271 17.59 -2.83 -6.34
N SER A 272 17.54 -2.36 -5.09
CA SER A 272 16.40 -1.69 -4.49
C SER A 272 16.42 -0.16 -4.71
N ILE A 273 17.55 0.37 -5.14
CA ILE A 273 17.74 1.81 -5.33
C ILE A 273 16.99 2.26 -6.57
N SER A 274 16.34 3.43 -6.50
CA SER A 274 15.70 4.04 -7.66
C SER A 274 16.73 4.63 -8.61
N GLY A 275 16.64 4.23 -9.89
CA GLY A 275 17.42 4.83 -10.98
C GLY A 275 16.77 6.11 -11.50
N GLN A 276 17.56 6.95 -12.16
CA GLN A 276 17.08 8.17 -12.82
C GLN A 276 16.98 7.94 -14.32
N ILE A 277 15.88 8.39 -14.92
CA ILE A 277 15.69 8.41 -16.37
C ILE A 277 15.28 9.80 -16.85
N SER A 278 15.46 10.07 -18.14
CA SER A 278 14.95 11.30 -18.75
C SER A 278 13.46 11.18 -19.10
N VAL A 279 12.79 12.32 -19.33
CA VAL A 279 11.40 12.37 -19.77
C VAL A 279 11.23 11.68 -21.13
N GLU A 280 12.20 11.79 -22.04
CA GLU A 280 12.20 11.12 -23.35
C GLU A 280 12.27 9.59 -23.19
N ARG A 281 13.04 9.10 -22.21
CA ARG A 281 13.07 7.67 -21.90
C ARG A 281 11.75 7.21 -21.33
N ALA A 282 11.14 7.97 -20.41
CA ALA A 282 9.83 7.71 -19.88
C ALA A 282 8.75 7.71 -20.98
N TYR A 283 8.82 8.65 -21.93
CA TYR A 283 7.98 8.67 -23.12
C TYR A 283 8.14 7.39 -23.97
N SER A 284 9.38 6.95 -24.17
CA SER A 284 9.61 5.66 -24.84
C SER A 284 8.97 4.51 -24.11
N LEU A 285 9.04 4.47 -22.77
CA LEU A 285 8.41 3.41 -21.95
C LEU A 285 6.88 3.49 -21.99
N SER A 286 6.29 4.69 -22.10
CA SER A 286 4.82 4.84 -22.20
C SER A 286 4.22 4.12 -23.41
N LYS A 287 5.03 3.92 -24.49
CA LYS A 287 4.61 3.17 -25.68
C LYS A 287 4.45 1.67 -25.45
N GLU A 288 4.95 1.17 -24.32
CA GLU A 288 4.81 -0.22 -23.91
C GLU A 288 3.91 -0.39 -22.70
N ALA A 289 3.74 0.65 -21.90
CA ALA A 289 2.93 0.63 -20.69
C ALA A 289 1.44 0.51 -21.00
N SER A 290 0.71 -0.22 -20.18
CA SER A 290 -0.76 -0.31 -20.20
C SER A 290 -1.42 0.33 -18.97
N LEU A 291 -0.62 0.74 -17.99
CA LEU A 291 -1.05 1.45 -16.78
C LEU A 291 0.02 2.46 -16.37
N TRP A 292 -0.42 3.50 -15.66
CA TRP A 292 0.45 4.50 -15.04
C TRP A 292 0.05 4.68 -13.58
N LEU A 293 0.98 4.46 -12.66
CA LEU A 293 0.75 4.51 -11.21
C LEU A 293 1.56 5.62 -10.55
N ASN A 294 1.04 6.12 -9.44
CA ASN A 294 1.74 7.01 -8.50
C ASN A 294 2.19 8.34 -9.15
N VAL A 295 1.24 9.04 -9.74
CA VAL A 295 1.49 10.32 -10.42
C VAL A 295 1.57 11.52 -9.44
N GLY A 296 2.20 11.31 -8.30
CA GLY A 296 2.50 12.32 -7.31
C GLY A 296 1.25 12.92 -6.64
N TRP A 297 1.12 14.24 -6.66
CA TRP A 297 0.00 14.95 -6.04
C TRP A 297 -1.26 15.04 -6.93
N CYS A 298 -1.18 14.60 -8.19
CA CYS A 298 -2.26 14.75 -9.17
C CYS A 298 -3.46 13.87 -8.80
N ARG A 299 -4.64 14.48 -8.85
CA ARG A 299 -5.95 13.80 -8.68
C ARG A 299 -6.81 13.90 -9.92
N THR A 300 -6.50 14.84 -10.82
CA THR A 300 -7.20 15.06 -12.08
C THR A 300 -6.22 15.08 -13.24
N LEU A 301 -6.75 14.80 -14.44
CA LEU A 301 -5.96 14.90 -15.68
C LEU A 301 -5.44 16.32 -15.92
N ASP A 302 -6.23 17.33 -15.61
CA ASP A 302 -5.79 18.73 -15.74
C ASP A 302 -4.57 19.02 -14.86
N GLN A 303 -4.56 18.52 -13.63
CA GLN A 303 -3.39 18.64 -12.75
C GLN A 303 -2.17 17.93 -13.34
N LEU A 304 -2.36 16.72 -13.87
CA LEU A 304 -1.28 15.95 -14.50
C LEU A 304 -0.73 16.68 -15.74
N LEU A 305 -1.60 17.19 -16.61
CA LEU A 305 -1.20 17.95 -17.80
C LEU A 305 -0.55 19.30 -17.44
N SER A 306 -0.91 19.88 -16.30
CA SER A 306 -0.25 21.09 -15.79
C SER A 306 1.21 20.88 -15.37
N VAL A 307 1.56 19.66 -14.94
CA VAL A 307 2.97 19.30 -14.64
C VAL A 307 3.79 19.29 -15.93
N ASN A 308 3.26 18.63 -16.98
CA ASN A 308 3.89 18.61 -18.29
C ASN A 308 2.83 18.31 -19.37
N PRO A 309 2.59 19.22 -20.34
CA PRO A 309 1.63 18.99 -21.41
C PRO A 309 1.89 17.72 -22.25
N LEU A 310 3.15 17.27 -22.37
CA LEU A 310 3.51 16.04 -23.07
C LEU A 310 2.87 14.79 -22.44
N PHE A 311 2.36 14.86 -21.21
CA PHE A 311 1.70 13.73 -20.55
C PHE A 311 0.38 13.34 -21.23
N GLY A 312 -0.19 14.21 -22.06
CA GLY A 312 -1.28 13.85 -22.96
C GLY A 312 -0.88 12.74 -23.96
N ASP A 313 0.32 12.83 -24.53
CA ASP A 313 0.84 11.79 -25.44
C ASP A 313 1.15 10.49 -24.72
N PHE A 314 1.63 10.57 -23.47
CA PHE A 314 1.82 9.37 -22.61
C PHE A 314 0.48 8.67 -22.40
N LEU A 315 -0.54 9.44 -22.03
CA LEU A 315 -1.90 8.91 -21.81
C LEU A 315 -2.43 8.21 -23.03
N MET A 316 -2.35 8.84 -24.22
CA MET A 316 -2.79 8.22 -25.49
C MET A 316 -2.07 6.89 -25.77
N ASN A 317 -0.75 6.83 -25.55
CA ASN A 317 0.02 5.59 -25.72
C ASN A 317 -0.48 4.48 -24.79
N ILE A 318 -0.64 4.81 -23.49
CA ILE A 318 -1.04 3.87 -22.44
C ILE A 318 -2.47 3.37 -22.68
N GLN A 319 -3.41 4.25 -23.04
CA GLN A 319 -4.79 3.88 -23.35
C GLN A 319 -4.87 2.94 -24.57
N LYS A 320 -4.10 3.24 -25.61
CA LYS A 320 -4.00 2.36 -26.79
C LYS A 320 -3.50 0.96 -26.42
N ASN A 321 -2.46 0.86 -25.60
CA ASN A 321 -1.93 -0.42 -25.15
C ASN A 321 -2.88 -1.15 -24.21
N ALA A 322 -3.56 -0.42 -23.31
CA ALA A 322 -4.57 -0.98 -22.43
C ALA A 322 -5.70 -1.62 -23.22
N ALA A 323 -6.26 -0.90 -24.23
CA ALA A 323 -7.31 -1.40 -25.10
C ALA A 323 -6.84 -2.66 -25.91
N ALA A 324 -5.61 -2.62 -26.45
CA ALA A 324 -5.04 -3.75 -27.19
C ALA A 324 -4.86 -5.01 -26.33
N ASN A 325 -4.66 -4.84 -25.02
CA ASN A 325 -4.53 -5.91 -24.03
C ASN A 325 -5.85 -6.29 -23.34
N GLY A 326 -7.00 -5.86 -23.88
CA GLY A 326 -8.33 -6.18 -23.36
C GLY A 326 -8.68 -5.46 -22.05
N PHE A 327 -7.95 -4.41 -21.68
CA PHE A 327 -8.26 -3.64 -20.48
C PHE A 327 -9.46 -2.72 -20.75
N GLY A 328 -10.52 -2.85 -19.97
CA GLY A 328 -11.75 -2.07 -20.16
C GLY A 328 -12.72 -2.63 -21.20
N SER A 329 -12.41 -3.72 -21.86
CA SER A 329 -13.36 -4.47 -22.68
C SER A 329 -14.08 -5.58 -21.91
N ALA A 330 -14.26 -5.42 -20.60
CA ALA A 330 -15.32 -6.13 -19.92
C ALA A 330 -16.65 -5.59 -20.49
N SER A 331 -16.96 -6.00 -21.72
CA SER A 331 -18.34 -6.16 -22.12
C SER A 331 -18.92 -7.01 -20.99
N GLY A 332 -19.75 -6.42 -20.16
CA GLY A 332 -20.69 -7.18 -19.38
C GLY A 332 -21.41 -8.11 -20.37
N SER A 333 -20.83 -9.24 -20.67
CA SER A 333 -21.62 -10.43 -20.86
C SER A 333 -22.16 -10.63 -19.44
N ASP A 334 -23.25 -9.94 -19.17
CA ASP A 334 -24.23 -10.36 -18.21
C ASP A 334 -24.45 -11.85 -18.51
N SER A 335 -23.57 -12.70 -17.94
CA SER A 335 -23.99 -14.04 -17.63
C SER A 335 -25.17 -13.79 -16.72
N ALA A 336 -26.35 -13.95 -17.26
CA ALA A 336 -27.65 -13.71 -16.69
C ALA A 336 -27.61 -14.12 -15.22
N GLY A 337 -27.30 -13.17 -14.34
CA GLY A 337 -27.67 -13.21 -12.96
C GLY A 337 -29.19 -13.27 -12.98
N SER A 338 -29.72 -14.44 -12.66
CA SER A 338 -31.15 -14.68 -12.61
C SER A 338 -31.80 -13.51 -11.87
N SER A 339 -32.68 -12.78 -12.55
CA SER A 339 -33.55 -11.80 -11.94
C SER A 339 -34.46 -12.55 -10.95
N ALA A 340 -34.15 -12.47 -9.68
CA ALA A 340 -35.02 -12.98 -8.65
C ALA A 340 -36.10 -11.94 -8.41
N SER A 341 -37.35 -12.24 -8.83
CA SER A 341 -38.52 -11.49 -8.42
C SER A 341 -39.06 -12.07 -7.12
N VAL A 342 -39.01 -11.29 -6.06
CA VAL A 342 -39.64 -11.67 -4.80
C VAL A 342 -41.07 -11.13 -4.83
N GLY A 343 -42.04 -12.07 -4.93
CA GLY A 343 -43.48 -11.75 -4.92
C GLY A 343 -43.91 -11.29 -3.51
N SER A 344 -45.00 -10.51 -3.50
CA SER A 344 -45.64 -9.89 -2.35
C SER A 344 -45.80 -10.81 -1.16
N SER A 345 -45.15 -10.49 -0.07
CA SER A 345 -45.09 -11.11 1.25
C SER A 345 -43.84 -11.97 1.49
N ALA A 346 -42.72 -11.30 1.71
CA ALA A 346 -41.61 -11.91 2.39
C ALA A 346 -41.33 -11.15 3.67
N SER A 347 -41.46 -11.81 4.80
CA SER A 347 -40.80 -11.37 6.03
C SER A 347 -39.31 -11.69 5.85
N VAL A 348 -38.47 -10.68 5.83
CA VAL A 348 -37.01 -10.89 5.76
C VAL A 348 -36.49 -10.85 7.17
N ASP A 349 -36.51 -12.05 7.80
CA ASP A 349 -35.68 -12.31 8.97
C ASP A 349 -34.39 -12.95 8.46
N GLY A 350 -33.32 -12.14 8.27
CA GLY A 350 -32.04 -12.69 7.89
C GLY A 350 -31.24 -11.83 6.92
N PHE A 351 -30.01 -12.26 6.67
CA PHE A 351 -29.08 -11.68 5.74
C PHE A 351 -29.40 -12.16 4.32
N VAL A 352 -29.72 -11.24 3.40
CA VAL A 352 -29.82 -11.55 1.96
C VAL A 352 -28.69 -10.84 1.23
N SER A 353 -27.82 -11.62 0.61
CA SER A 353 -26.81 -11.15 -0.33
C SER A 353 -27.24 -11.58 -1.74
N ALA A 354 -27.49 -10.63 -2.64
CA ALA A 354 -27.75 -10.91 -4.03
C ALA A 354 -26.79 -10.08 -4.90
N GLY A 355 -26.05 -10.77 -5.77
CA GLY A 355 -25.30 -10.13 -6.84
C GLY A 355 -26.21 -9.97 -8.06
N GLY A 356 -26.48 -8.74 -8.45
CA GLY A 356 -27.32 -8.44 -9.61
C GLY A 356 -28.44 -7.41 -9.31
N SER A 357 -29.32 -7.19 -10.26
CA SER A 357 -30.46 -6.27 -10.10
C SER A 357 -31.57 -6.94 -9.33
N ALA A 358 -31.94 -6.40 -8.16
CA ALA A 358 -33.10 -6.85 -7.42
C ALA A 358 -34.19 -5.78 -7.42
N SER A 359 -35.44 -6.16 -7.76
CA SER A 359 -36.60 -5.31 -7.61
C SER A 359 -37.46 -5.81 -6.46
N VAL A 360 -37.75 -4.95 -5.49
CA VAL A 360 -38.64 -5.24 -4.38
C VAL A 360 -39.96 -4.53 -4.60
N GLY A 361 -41.02 -5.30 -4.90
CA GLY A 361 -42.36 -4.78 -5.03
C GLY A 361 -43.24 -5.29 -3.93
N GLY A 362 -43.81 -4.40 -3.09
CA GLY A 362 -44.75 -4.74 -2.01
C GLY A 362 -44.33 -4.18 -0.65
N SER A 363 -45.26 -4.21 0.33
CA SER A 363 -45.01 -3.74 1.69
C SER A 363 -44.06 -4.68 2.44
N ALA A 364 -42.87 -4.19 2.76
CA ALA A 364 -41.94 -4.87 3.62
C ALA A 364 -42.16 -4.45 5.07
N SER A 365 -42.34 -5.37 5.96
CA SER A 365 -42.29 -5.13 7.41
C SER A 365 -40.84 -5.24 7.92
N ARG A 366 -40.55 -4.41 8.86
CA ARG A 366 -39.33 -3.76 9.21
C ARG A 366 -38.48 -4.45 10.25
N GLU A 367 -37.82 -5.53 10.01
CA GLU A 367 -36.72 -5.93 10.90
C GLU A 367 -35.72 -6.76 10.10
N GLY A 368 -34.55 -6.20 9.84
CA GLY A 368 -33.44 -6.88 9.17
C GLY A 368 -32.53 -5.95 8.36
N SER A 369 -31.27 -6.35 8.20
CA SER A 369 -30.30 -5.63 7.36
C SER A 369 -30.23 -6.30 6.00
N ALA A 370 -30.49 -5.56 4.92
CA ALA A 370 -30.28 -6.02 3.55
C ALA A 370 -29.06 -5.34 2.94
N SER A 371 -28.13 -6.11 2.38
CA SER A 371 -27.05 -5.60 1.54
C SER A 371 -27.30 -6.06 0.10
N VAL A 372 -27.27 -5.11 -0.83
CA VAL A 372 -27.41 -5.36 -2.27
C VAL A 372 -26.20 -4.81 -2.97
N GLU A 373 -25.46 -5.66 -3.67
CA GLU A 373 -24.42 -5.24 -4.60
C GLU A 373 -25.06 -5.05 -5.97
N GLY A 374 -25.26 -3.81 -6.37
CA GLY A 374 -25.86 -3.46 -7.67
C GLY A 374 -26.96 -2.40 -7.54
N SER A 375 -27.70 -2.15 -8.62
CA SER A 375 -28.77 -1.17 -8.64
C SER A 375 -30.05 -1.74 -8.01
N ALA A 376 -30.57 -1.09 -6.98
CA ALA A 376 -31.86 -1.43 -6.40
C ALA A 376 -32.88 -0.33 -6.67
N SER A 377 -34.08 -0.67 -7.15
CA SER A 377 -35.21 0.25 -7.26
C SER A 377 -36.32 -0.16 -6.31
N ALA A 378 -36.72 0.75 -5.41
CA ALA A 378 -37.86 0.58 -4.53
C ALA A 378 -39.04 1.39 -5.04
N GLY A 379 -40.14 0.72 -5.35
CA GLY A 379 -41.39 1.37 -5.76
C GLY A 379 -42.39 1.44 -4.61
N SER A 380 -42.85 2.70 -4.37
CA SER A 380 -43.96 3.20 -3.54
C SER A 380 -43.82 3.23 -2.01
N SER A 381 -43.96 4.45 -1.56
CA SER A 381 -44.42 5.02 -0.29
C SER A 381 -44.30 4.14 0.97
N ASP A 382 -43.37 4.43 1.81
CA ASP A 382 -43.56 4.92 3.16
C ASP A 382 -42.26 5.08 3.94
N SER A 383 -42.26 6.13 4.69
CA SER A 383 -41.44 6.56 5.82
C SER A 383 -40.25 5.66 6.21
N VAL A 384 -39.10 6.21 5.98
CA VAL A 384 -37.79 5.67 6.34
C VAL A 384 -37.55 5.83 7.83
N GLY A 385 -37.32 4.74 8.47
CA GLY A 385 -36.77 4.71 9.83
C GLY A 385 -36.05 3.40 10.04
N SER A 386 -34.83 3.31 9.60
CA SER A 386 -33.74 2.48 10.06
C SER A 386 -32.68 2.31 8.96
N SER A 387 -31.44 2.32 9.36
CA SER A 387 -30.26 2.35 8.51
C SER A 387 -30.14 1.10 7.62
N ALA A 388 -30.38 1.29 6.33
CA ALA A 388 -29.93 0.36 5.31
C ALA A 388 -28.60 0.90 4.77
N SER A 389 -27.53 0.12 4.84
CA SER A 389 -26.34 0.40 4.08
C SER A 389 -26.49 -0.26 2.72
N VAL A 390 -26.58 0.58 1.69
CA VAL A 390 -26.57 0.15 0.30
C VAL A 390 -25.22 0.57 -0.26
N ASP A 391 -24.37 -0.40 -0.55
CA ASP A 391 -23.22 -0.17 -1.40
C ASP A 391 -23.68 -0.19 -2.86
N GLY A 392 -24.20 0.97 -3.30
CA GLY A 392 -24.74 1.17 -4.66
C GLY A 392 -25.74 2.32 -4.69
N PHE A 393 -26.11 2.74 -5.88
CA PHE A 393 -27.05 3.84 -6.10
C PHE A 393 -28.48 3.45 -5.75
N VAL A 394 -29.11 4.14 -4.80
CA VAL A 394 -30.56 4.05 -4.55
C VAL A 394 -31.25 5.21 -5.29
N SER A 395 -32.07 4.91 -6.29
CA SER A 395 -32.97 5.90 -6.84
C SER A 395 -34.34 5.75 -6.15
N ALA A 396 -34.67 6.71 -5.30
CA ALA A 396 -36.05 6.88 -4.83
C ALA A 396 -36.80 7.74 -5.86
N GLY A 397 -37.84 7.19 -6.45
CA GLY A 397 -38.70 7.96 -7.34
C GLY A 397 -39.58 8.90 -6.54
N ASP A 398 -39.14 10.13 -6.37
CA ASP A 398 -39.96 11.29 -6.18
C ASP A 398 -39.25 12.51 -6.77
N SER A 399 -39.98 13.22 -7.64
CA SER A 399 -39.52 14.35 -8.42
C SER A 399 -39.18 15.54 -7.51
N ALA A 400 -37.90 15.84 -7.38
CA ALA A 400 -37.45 17.16 -7.00
C ALA A 400 -36.70 17.75 -8.22
N SER A 401 -37.31 18.73 -8.89
CA SER A 401 -36.66 19.48 -9.93
C SER A 401 -35.66 20.46 -9.32
N VAL A 402 -34.39 20.27 -9.60
CA VAL A 402 -33.37 21.30 -9.41
C VAL A 402 -32.91 21.71 -10.80
N GLY A 403 -33.32 22.89 -11.23
CA GLY A 403 -32.82 23.51 -12.45
C GLY A 403 -31.39 24.01 -12.23
N GLY A 404 -30.47 23.47 -12.98
CA GLY A 404 -29.10 23.96 -13.12
C GLY A 404 -28.64 23.65 -14.54
N SER A 405 -28.60 24.65 -15.41
CA SER A 405 -28.06 24.58 -16.75
C SER A 405 -26.52 24.52 -16.65
N ALA A 406 -25.93 23.41 -16.96
CA ALA A 406 -24.51 23.29 -17.31
C ALA A 406 -24.44 22.97 -18.81
N SER A 407 -24.00 23.91 -19.63
CA SER A 407 -23.60 23.69 -21.00
C SER A 407 -22.18 23.04 -20.98
N GLY A 408 -22.14 21.77 -21.17
CA GLY A 408 -20.90 21.03 -21.45
C GLY A 408 -20.91 20.62 -22.91
N ASP A 409 -19.87 21.02 -23.63
CA ASP A 409 -19.61 20.62 -24.99
C ASP A 409 -19.29 19.11 -25.03
N GLU A 410 -20.26 18.31 -25.47
CA GLU A 410 -20.07 16.89 -25.74
C GLU A 410 -19.37 16.71 -27.08
N SER A 411 -18.08 16.45 -27.10
CA SER A 411 -17.45 15.82 -28.24
C SER A 411 -17.68 14.31 -28.18
N THR A 412 -18.82 13.89 -28.73
CA THR A 412 -19.12 12.47 -28.96
C THR A 412 -18.29 11.95 -30.13
N HIS A 413 -17.24 11.20 -29.82
CA HIS A 413 -16.70 10.23 -30.77
C HIS A 413 -17.61 9.00 -30.78
N ALA A 414 -18.01 8.61 -31.97
CA ALA A 414 -18.86 7.46 -32.26
C ALA A 414 -18.16 6.17 -31.72
N ASP A 415 -18.83 5.56 -30.82
CA ASP A 415 -18.84 4.24 -30.19
C ASP A 415 -18.76 4.43 -28.67
N GLY A 416 -19.91 4.30 -28.02
CA GLY A 416 -20.13 4.61 -26.60
C GLY A 416 -19.43 3.70 -25.59
N GLN A 417 -18.16 3.39 -25.82
CA GLN A 417 -17.32 2.68 -24.88
C GLN A 417 -16.44 3.69 -24.13
N ALA A 418 -16.67 3.85 -22.85
CA ALA A 418 -15.84 4.71 -22.00
C ALA A 418 -14.37 4.26 -22.13
N SER A 419 -13.46 5.22 -22.31
CA SER A 419 -12.03 4.93 -22.35
C SER A 419 -11.59 4.22 -21.06
N PRO A 420 -10.72 3.19 -21.13
CA PRO A 420 -10.32 2.48 -19.93
C PRO A 420 -9.59 3.40 -18.95
N GLN A 421 -9.88 3.26 -17.66
CA GLN A 421 -9.17 3.97 -16.59
C GLN A 421 -7.77 3.39 -16.46
N VAL A 422 -6.76 4.16 -16.84
CA VAL A 422 -5.36 3.69 -16.93
C VAL A 422 -4.39 4.41 -15.99
N ILE A 423 -4.82 5.49 -15.34
CA ILE A 423 -3.97 6.25 -14.39
C ILE A 423 -4.55 6.15 -12.99
N TRP A 424 -3.73 5.68 -12.04
CA TRP A 424 -4.11 5.50 -10.66
C TRP A 424 -3.08 6.10 -9.72
N ASN A 425 -3.54 6.67 -8.62
CA ASN A 425 -2.66 7.30 -7.64
C ASN A 425 -2.92 6.78 -6.22
N ASP A 426 -1.88 6.74 -5.40
CA ASP A 426 -1.86 6.21 -4.03
C ASP A 426 -2.35 7.23 -2.98
N ASN A 427 -3.10 8.23 -3.38
CA ASN A 427 -3.51 9.37 -2.56
C ASN A 427 -5.02 9.45 -2.29
N SER A 428 -5.75 8.32 -2.35
CA SER A 428 -7.18 8.30 -2.02
C SER A 428 -7.44 8.76 -0.58
N ARG A 429 -6.54 8.39 0.33
CA ARG A 429 -6.59 8.73 1.75
C ARG A 429 -5.50 9.74 2.09
N GLN A 430 -5.68 10.97 1.61
CA GLN A 430 -4.77 12.06 1.83
C GLN A 430 -5.49 13.24 2.47
N ASN A 431 -4.90 13.85 3.51
CA ASN A 431 -5.43 15.06 4.12
C ASN A 431 -5.10 16.32 3.28
N ALA A 432 -5.72 17.46 3.62
CA ALA A 432 -5.56 18.71 2.88
C ALA A 432 -4.12 19.28 2.88
N LYS A 433 -3.24 18.77 3.74
CA LYS A 433 -1.84 19.20 3.86
C LYS A 433 -0.86 18.22 3.18
N GLY A 434 -1.39 17.16 2.57
CA GLY A 434 -0.58 16.16 1.86
C GLY A 434 -0.22 14.94 2.70
N GLY A 435 -0.63 14.88 3.98
CA GLY A 435 -0.46 13.67 4.79
C GLY A 435 -1.23 12.51 4.19
N ASN A 436 -0.54 11.41 3.87
CA ASN A 436 -1.08 10.31 3.10
C ASN A 436 -1.03 8.99 3.89
N ASP A 437 -2.20 8.38 4.09
CA ASP A 437 -2.34 7.14 4.85
C ASP A 437 -1.64 5.94 4.20
N PHE A 438 -1.37 5.99 2.90
CA PHE A 438 -0.54 4.99 2.23
C PHE A 438 0.85 4.85 2.90
N TRP A 439 1.42 5.98 3.35
CA TRP A 439 2.70 6.03 4.05
C TRP A 439 2.58 5.98 5.58
N GLU A 440 1.36 5.98 6.12
CA GLU A 440 1.08 5.85 7.54
C GLU A 440 0.55 4.46 7.88
N SER A 441 -0.73 4.14 7.67
CA SER A 441 -1.26 2.80 7.95
C SER A 441 -0.86 1.77 6.88
N GLY A 442 -0.63 2.19 5.65
CA GLY A 442 -0.28 1.31 4.53
C GLY A 442 1.05 0.56 4.72
N VAL A 443 1.99 1.13 5.49
CA VAL A 443 3.27 0.45 5.80
C VAL A 443 3.08 -0.82 6.64
N VAL A 444 2.03 -0.85 7.44
CA VAL A 444 1.64 -2.01 8.25
C VAL A 444 0.76 -2.98 7.46
N ARG A 445 0.05 -2.46 6.45
CA ARG A 445 -0.98 -3.17 5.69
C ARG A 445 -0.65 -3.34 4.20
N PRO A 446 0.53 -3.91 3.87
CA PRO A 446 0.86 -4.20 2.47
C PRO A 446 -0.12 -5.19 1.83
N ASP A 447 -0.85 -5.99 2.61
CA ASP A 447 -1.92 -6.86 2.14
C ASP A 447 -3.07 -6.07 1.48
N LEU A 448 -3.43 -4.91 2.03
CA LEU A 448 -4.45 -4.03 1.44
C LEU A 448 -3.93 -3.32 0.18
N ILE A 449 -2.67 -2.88 0.17
CA ILE A 449 -2.04 -2.29 -1.01
C ILE A 449 -1.96 -3.32 -2.13
N LEU A 450 -1.53 -4.55 -1.84
CA LEU A 450 -1.48 -5.64 -2.82
C LEU A 450 -2.86 -5.94 -3.39
N ARG A 451 -3.89 -5.98 -2.54
CA ARG A 451 -5.28 -6.18 -2.98
C ARG A 451 -5.74 -5.08 -3.94
N ASP A 452 -5.44 -3.81 -3.63
CA ASP A 452 -5.78 -2.68 -4.50
C ASP A 452 -5.07 -2.80 -5.85
N LEU A 453 -3.78 -3.12 -5.86
CA LEU A 453 -3.01 -3.32 -7.09
C LEU A 453 -3.54 -4.48 -7.93
N ILE A 454 -3.88 -5.63 -7.31
CA ILE A 454 -4.49 -6.76 -8.02
C ILE A 454 -5.79 -6.32 -8.71
N ARG A 455 -6.64 -5.57 -8.02
CA ARG A 455 -7.89 -5.06 -8.56
C ARG A 455 -7.68 -4.09 -9.72
N ILE A 456 -6.73 -3.18 -9.59
CA ILE A 456 -6.35 -2.25 -10.65
C ILE A 456 -5.82 -3.02 -11.88
N LEU A 457 -4.92 -3.97 -11.65
CA LEU A 457 -4.29 -4.72 -12.74
C LEU A 457 -5.26 -5.69 -13.44
N SER A 458 -6.26 -6.21 -12.73
CA SER A 458 -7.31 -7.04 -13.33
C SER A 458 -8.36 -6.26 -14.11
N GLY A 459 -8.47 -4.94 -13.88
CA GLY A 459 -9.49 -4.09 -14.51
C GLY A 459 -10.93 -4.36 -14.06
N SER A 460 -11.13 -5.12 -12.97
CA SER A 460 -12.42 -5.69 -12.60
C SER A 460 -13.17 -4.94 -11.51
N THR A 461 -12.67 -3.75 -11.03
CA THR A 461 -13.25 -3.17 -9.81
C THR A 461 -13.58 -1.69 -9.92
N PRO A 462 -14.77 -1.26 -9.43
CA PRO A 462 -15.07 0.14 -9.22
C PRO A 462 -14.08 0.81 -8.26
N ALA A 463 -13.71 2.05 -8.54
CA ALA A 463 -12.78 2.85 -7.73
C ALA A 463 -13.16 2.93 -6.24
N THR A 464 -14.46 2.86 -5.92
CA THR A 464 -15.02 2.93 -4.57
C THR A 464 -14.63 1.77 -3.64
N GLN A 465 -14.06 0.67 -4.17
CA GLN A 465 -13.66 -0.49 -3.40
C GLN A 465 -12.17 -0.53 -3.05
N LEU A 466 -11.40 0.48 -3.47
CA LEU A 466 -9.97 0.55 -3.17
C LEU A 466 -9.72 1.24 -1.83
N THR A 467 -8.66 0.84 -1.15
CA THR A 467 -8.29 1.40 0.16
C THR A 467 -7.39 2.61 0.02
N TYR A 468 -6.29 2.48 -0.73
CA TYR A 468 -5.25 3.51 -0.82
C TYR A 468 -5.19 4.16 -2.20
N TYR A 469 -5.66 3.48 -3.24
CA TYR A 469 -5.62 3.98 -4.60
C TYR A 469 -6.91 4.65 -5.02
N GLN A 470 -6.81 5.59 -5.94
CA GLN A 470 -7.94 6.22 -6.63
C GLN A 470 -7.58 6.46 -8.10
N PRO A 471 -8.58 6.53 -9.00
CA PRO A 471 -8.35 6.95 -10.38
C PRO A 471 -7.93 8.43 -10.41
N VAL A 472 -7.21 8.79 -11.46
CA VAL A 472 -6.96 10.18 -11.83
C VAL A 472 -7.98 10.55 -12.91
N GLU A 473 -8.95 11.41 -12.57
CA GLU A 473 -10.12 11.77 -13.36
C GLU A 473 -9.89 13.02 -14.21
#